data_004d69f50905b57c23a9adbe5b6a98fc
#
_entry.id   004d69f50905b57c23a9adbe5b6a98fc
#
_cell.length_a   1.000
_cell.length_b   1.000
_cell.length_c   1.000
_cell.angle_alpha   90.00
_cell.angle_beta   90.00
_cell.angle_gamma   90.00
#
_symmetry.space_group_name_H-M   'P 1'
#
loop_
_entity.id
_entity.type
_entity.pdbx_description
1 polymer ?
#
loop_
_entity_poly.entity_id
_entity_poly.type
_entity_poly.pdbx_seq_one_letter_code
_entity_poly.pdbx_strand_id
1 'polypeptide(L)'
;MEELISMMICVQILADDLHYRSHNLNFYANHLLADRVKDGLDGDIDALKESYWLGELKGVPPHDDQFMEKAIEIARAIRGASFTDGNESDSFGLMFCVRDAADKIIHKIEEMKRTGEYMSGTVALLDGISQKMLVAYGLIDRSVIAG
;
A
#
# COMPACT_ATOMS: atom_id res chain seq x y z
N MET A 1 -9.03 -9.61 -6.08
CA MET A 1 -7.70 -9.96 -5.53
C MET A 1 -6.54 -9.32 -6.29
N GLU A 2 -6.53 -9.38 -7.59
CA GLU A 2 -5.45 -8.78 -8.40
C GLU A 2 -5.24 -7.29 -8.12
N GLU A 3 -6.31 -6.53 -8.06
CA GLU A 3 -6.25 -5.10 -7.81
C GLU A 3 -5.68 -4.80 -6.41
N LEU A 4 -6.09 -5.56 -5.39
CA LEU A 4 -5.56 -5.40 -4.04
C LEU A 4 -4.05 -5.62 -4.00
N ILE A 5 -3.56 -6.69 -4.62
CA ILE A 5 -2.12 -6.97 -4.66
C ILE A 5 -1.38 -5.85 -5.37
N SER A 6 -1.91 -5.35 -6.48
CA SER A 6 -1.34 -4.20 -7.19
C SER A 6 -1.31 -2.94 -6.31
N MET A 7 -2.35 -2.71 -5.51
CA MET A 7 -2.38 -1.61 -4.55
C MET A 7 -1.32 -1.77 -3.46
N MET A 8 -1.08 -3.00 -2.99
CA MET A 8 -0.04 -3.28 -1.99
C MET A 8 1.36 -3.03 -2.56
N ILE A 9 1.61 -3.43 -3.80
CA ILE A 9 2.86 -3.12 -4.49
C ILE A 9 3.00 -1.60 -4.68
N CYS A 10 1.91 -0.92 -4.97
CA CYS A 10 1.88 0.55 -5.06
C CYS A 10 2.33 1.21 -3.74
N VAL A 11 1.88 0.70 -2.59
CA VAL A 11 2.34 1.18 -1.29
C VAL A 11 3.85 1.01 -1.15
N GLN A 12 4.40 -0.12 -1.58
CA GLN A 12 5.85 -0.35 -1.56
C GLN A 12 6.60 0.68 -2.41
N ILE A 13 6.10 0.97 -3.61
CA ILE A 13 6.69 1.98 -4.52
C ILE A 13 6.68 3.36 -3.85
N LEU A 14 5.54 3.78 -3.32
CA LEU A 14 5.39 5.10 -2.71
C LEU A 14 6.14 5.22 -1.39
N ALA A 15 6.23 4.13 -0.61
CA ALA A 15 7.04 4.10 0.59
C ALA A 15 8.53 4.19 0.25
N ASP A 16 8.98 3.58 -0.84
CA ASP A 16 10.36 3.73 -1.31
C ASP A 16 10.65 5.18 -1.72
N ASP A 17 9.71 5.86 -2.36
CA ASP A 17 9.85 7.29 -2.66
C ASP A 17 10.04 8.09 -1.37
N LEU A 18 9.22 7.84 -0.33
CA LEU A 18 9.36 8.50 0.97
C LEU A 18 10.70 8.17 1.61
N HIS A 19 11.15 6.93 1.52
CA HIS A 19 12.39 6.44 2.10
C HIS A 19 13.63 7.12 1.51
N TYR A 20 13.66 7.31 0.18
CA TYR A 20 14.85 7.76 -0.52
C TYR A 20 14.78 9.23 -0.98
N ARG A 21 13.59 9.79 -1.19
CA ARG A 21 13.41 11.13 -1.74
C ARG A 21 13.14 12.20 -0.69
N SER A 22 12.81 11.81 0.55
CA SER A 22 12.65 12.77 1.65
C SER A 22 13.97 13.48 1.93
N HIS A 23 13.89 14.72 2.36
CA HIS A 23 15.08 15.50 2.73
C HIS A 23 14.74 16.47 3.86
N ASN A 24 15.71 17.25 4.28
CA ASN A 24 15.62 18.21 5.38
C ASN A 24 15.63 17.55 6.77
N LEU A 25 15.17 18.29 7.76
CA LEU A 25 15.27 17.91 9.18
C LEU A 25 14.52 16.62 9.52
N ASN A 26 13.47 16.32 8.78
CA ASN A 26 12.62 15.15 9.04
C ASN A 26 13.03 13.90 8.25
N PHE A 27 14.16 13.96 7.54
CA PHE A 27 14.59 12.84 6.69
C PHE A 27 14.66 11.52 7.44
N TYR A 28 15.31 11.51 8.59
CA TYR A 28 15.50 10.27 9.36
C TYR A 28 14.16 9.70 9.86
N ALA A 29 13.29 10.55 10.37
CA ALA A 29 11.97 10.13 10.82
C ALA A 29 11.13 9.57 9.65
N ASN A 30 11.16 10.24 8.50
CA ASN A 30 10.45 9.80 7.30
C ASN A 30 11.01 8.48 6.75
N HIS A 31 12.32 8.31 6.82
CA HIS A 31 13.01 7.09 6.45
C HIS A 31 12.55 5.90 7.30
N LEU A 32 12.48 6.08 8.63
CA LEU A 32 11.99 5.06 9.55
C LEU A 32 10.50 4.78 9.35
N LEU A 33 9.71 5.81 9.10
CA LEU A 33 8.27 5.68 8.82
C LEU A 33 8.04 4.84 7.57
N ALA A 34 8.80 5.11 6.51
CA ALA A 34 8.73 4.34 5.28
C ALA A 34 9.05 2.87 5.51
N ASP A 35 10.10 2.57 6.28
CA ASP A 35 10.46 1.20 6.64
C ASP A 35 9.34 0.52 7.41
N ARG A 36 8.71 1.22 8.35
CA ARG A 36 7.60 0.70 9.14
C ARG A 36 6.41 0.34 8.26
N VAL A 37 6.08 1.19 7.29
CA VAL A 37 4.96 0.96 6.36
C VAL A 37 5.22 -0.25 5.46
N LYS A 38 6.45 -0.42 5.00
CA LYS A 38 6.84 -1.52 4.12
C LYS A 38 6.98 -2.86 4.84
N ASP A 39 7.18 -2.84 6.15
CA ASP A 39 7.51 -4.04 6.92
C ASP A 39 6.46 -5.14 6.75
N GLY A 40 6.92 -6.30 6.30
CA GLY A 40 6.08 -7.47 6.13
C GLY A 40 5.17 -7.48 4.90
N LEU A 41 5.13 -6.42 4.09
CA LEU A 41 4.25 -6.39 2.91
C LEU A 41 4.58 -7.46 1.87
N ASP A 42 5.85 -7.79 1.66
CA ASP A 42 6.23 -8.87 0.74
C ASP A 42 5.65 -10.21 1.20
N GLY A 43 5.75 -10.49 2.47
CA GLY A 43 5.18 -11.71 3.06
C GLY A 43 3.66 -11.73 2.98
N ASP A 44 3.01 -10.59 3.18
CA ASP A 44 1.56 -10.46 3.05
C ASP A 44 1.09 -10.71 1.62
N ILE A 45 1.80 -10.16 0.64
CA ILE A 45 1.51 -10.38 -0.79
C ILE A 45 1.64 -11.86 -1.13
N ASP A 46 2.74 -12.49 -0.70
CA ASP A 46 2.98 -13.91 -0.93
C ASP A 46 1.89 -14.77 -0.30
N ALA A 47 1.56 -14.50 0.96
CA ALA A 47 0.52 -15.23 1.68
C ALA A 47 -0.85 -15.11 0.99
N LEU A 48 -1.21 -13.93 0.50
CA LEU A 48 -2.46 -13.73 -0.25
C LEU A 48 -2.48 -14.51 -1.55
N LYS A 49 -1.39 -14.49 -2.30
CA LYS A 49 -1.28 -15.27 -3.54
C LYS A 49 -1.45 -16.76 -3.28
N GLU A 50 -0.77 -17.28 -2.26
CA GLU A 50 -0.87 -18.68 -1.89
C GLU A 50 -2.28 -19.05 -1.41
N SER A 51 -2.87 -18.26 -0.54
CA SER A 51 -4.19 -18.54 0.01
C SER A 51 -5.27 -18.51 -1.06
N TYR A 52 -5.27 -17.48 -1.91
CA TYR A 52 -6.34 -17.29 -2.89
C TYR A 52 -6.21 -18.20 -4.10
N TRP A 53 -5.07 -18.18 -4.80
CA TRP A 53 -4.94 -18.97 -6.02
C TRP A 53 -4.66 -20.45 -5.75
N LEU A 54 -3.81 -20.74 -4.79
CA LEU A 54 -3.48 -22.13 -4.46
C LEU A 54 -4.48 -22.74 -3.46
N GLY A 55 -4.67 -22.11 -2.31
CA GLY A 55 -5.53 -22.63 -1.25
C GLY A 55 -7.00 -22.70 -1.64
N GLU A 56 -7.54 -21.63 -2.24
CA GLU A 56 -8.93 -21.58 -2.69
C GLU A 56 -9.15 -22.14 -4.11
N LEU A 57 -8.09 -22.65 -4.73
CA LEU A 57 -8.16 -23.28 -6.06
C LEU A 57 -8.71 -22.33 -7.13
N LYS A 58 -8.28 -21.08 -7.13
CA LYS A 58 -8.74 -20.06 -8.10
C LYS A 58 -7.93 -20.06 -9.40
N GLY A 59 -7.18 -21.12 -9.66
CA GLY A 59 -6.36 -21.24 -10.85
C GLY A 59 -4.98 -20.68 -10.68
N VAL A 60 -4.44 -20.10 -11.75
CA VAL A 60 -3.06 -19.56 -11.77
C VAL A 60 -3.14 -18.04 -11.66
N PRO A 61 -2.29 -17.42 -10.80
CA PRO A 61 -2.29 -15.97 -10.71
C PRO A 61 -1.78 -15.31 -12.00
N PRO A 62 -2.11 -14.05 -12.24
CA PRO A 62 -1.48 -13.28 -13.31
C PRO A 62 0.05 -13.26 -13.18
N HIS A 63 0.73 -12.94 -14.27
CA HIS A 63 2.19 -12.76 -14.23
C HIS A 63 2.57 -11.58 -13.33
N ASP A 64 3.74 -11.65 -12.72
CA ASP A 64 4.23 -10.60 -11.80
C ASP A 64 4.32 -9.23 -12.46
N ASP A 65 4.68 -9.18 -13.75
CA ASP A 65 4.76 -7.92 -14.48
C ASP A 65 3.39 -7.25 -14.64
N GLN A 66 2.31 -8.03 -14.73
CA GLN A 66 0.94 -7.49 -14.79
C GLN A 66 0.56 -6.79 -13.49
N PHE A 67 0.88 -7.38 -12.34
CA PHE A 67 0.70 -6.72 -11.05
C PHE A 67 1.53 -5.43 -10.96
N MET A 68 2.77 -5.47 -11.41
CA MET A 68 3.68 -4.33 -11.37
C MET A 68 3.20 -3.18 -12.27
N GLU A 69 2.75 -3.48 -13.48
CA GLU A 69 2.21 -2.48 -14.40
C GLU A 69 1.02 -1.75 -13.80
N LYS A 70 0.11 -2.49 -13.18
CA LYS A 70 -1.05 -1.90 -12.51
C LYS A 70 -0.64 -1.07 -11.29
N ALA A 71 0.31 -1.55 -10.52
CA ALA A 71 0.84 -0.83 -9.36
C ALA A 71 1.47 0.51 -9.77
N ILE A 72 2.24 0.52 -10.86
CA ILE A 72 2.86 1.73 -11.40
C ILE A 72 1.79 2.73 -11.84
N GLU A 73 0.76 2.26 -12.53
CA GLU A 73 -0.36 3.09 -12.97
C GLU A 73 -1.05 3.76 -11.77
N ILE A 74 -1.33 2.99 -10.71
CA ILE A 74 -1.95 3.52 -9.49
C ILE A 74 -1.04 4.53 -8.81
N ALA A 75 0.25 4.22 -8.69
CA ALA A 75 1.23 5.12 -8.06
C ALA A 75 1.33 6.45 -8.79
N ARG A 76 1.35 6.43 -10.12
CA ARG A 76 1.38 7.65 -10.94
C ARG A 76 0.11 8.48 -10.76
N ALA A 77 -1.05 7.85 -10.68
CA ALA A 77 -2.32 8.55 -10.45
C ALA A 77 -2.34 9.23 -9.07
N ILE A 78 -1.86 8.55 -8.03
CA ILE A 78 -1.78 9.10 -6.67
C ILE A 78 -0.82 10.29 -6.63
N ARG A 79 0.37 10.16 -7.22
CA ARG A 79 1.35 11.26 -7.28
C ARG A 79 0.80 12.46 -8.05
N GLY A 80 0.13 12.22 -9.16
CA GLY A 80 -0.47 13.28 -9.97
C GLY A 80 -1.53 14.08 -9.23
N ALA A 81 -2.27 13.44 -8.34
CA ALA A 81 -3.27 14.11 -7.50
C ALA A 81 -2.64 14.88 -6.34
N SER A 82 -1.50 14.40 -5.79
CA SER A 82 -0.87 14.97 -4.60
C SER A 82 0.14 16.10 -4.92
N PHE A 83 0.75 16.07 -6.09
CA PHE A 83 1.77 17.03 -6.51
C PHE A 83 1.25 17.91 -7.65
N THR A 84 0.37 18.84 -7.32
CA THR A 84 -0.23 19.73 -8.31
C THR A 84 0.69 20.87 -8.74
N ASP A 85 1.75 21.17 -7.98
CA ASP A 85 2.73 22.23 -8.24
C ASP A 85 4.02 21.74 -8.88
N GLY A 86 4.13 20.44 -9.16
CA GLY A 86 5.31 19.84 -9.78
C GLY A 86 6.45 19.52 -8.82
N ASN A 87 6.31 19.82 -7.53
CA ASN A 87 7.35 19.53 -6.54
C ASN A 87 7.20 18.13 -5.94
N GLU A 88 7.57 17.12 -6.71
CA GLU A 88 7.44 15.70 -6.33
C GLU A 88 8.45 15.23 -5.27
N SER A 89 9.25 16.13 -4.71
CA SER A 89 10.22 15.84 -3.65
C SER A 89 9.76 16.35 -2.29
N ASP A 90 8.61 17.00 -2.20
CA ASP A 90 8.08 17.49 -0.94
C ASP A 90 7.76 16.31 0.00
N SER A 91 8.37 16.33 1.21
CA SER A 91 8.20 15.27 2.19
C SER A 91 6.75 15.09 2.64
N PHE A 92 5.99 16.17 2.78
CA PHE A 92 4.57 16.07 3.13
C PHE A 92 3.78 15.46 1.97
N GLY A 93 4.06 15.86 0.74
CA GLY A 93 3.44 15.26 -0.43
C GLY A 93 3.74 13.78 -0.56
N LEU A 94 4.99 13.36 -0.30
CA LEU A 94 5.37 11.95 -0.29
C LEU A 94 4.62 11.16 0.78
N MET A 95 4.47 11.74 1.98
CA MET A 95 3.66 11.13 3.05
C MET A 95 2.18 11.01 2.67
N PHE A 96 1.61 12.05 2.06
CA PHE A 96 0.22 12.02 1.60
C PHE A 96 -0.01 10.95 0.54
N CYS A 97 0.95 10.71 -0.34
CA CYS A 97 0.85 9.63 -1.33
C CYS A 97 0.75 8.26 -0.65
N VAL A 98 1.60 7.99 0.33
CA VAL A 98 1.58 6.72 1.09
C VAL A 98 0.27 6.58 1.85
N ARG A 99 -0.19 7.64 2.51
CA ARG A 99 -1.44 7.66 3.26
C ARG A 99 -2.63 7.35 2.35
N ASP A 100 -2.66 7.97 1.18
CA ASP A 100 -3.74 7.78 0.20
C ASP A 100 -3.77 6.35 -0.31
N ALA A 101 -2.61 5.76 -0.59
CA ALA A 101 -2.51 4.37 -1.00
C ALA A 101 -2.99 3.41 0.11
N ALA A 102 -2.61 3.68 1.36
CA ALA A 102 -3.07 2.88 2.50
C ALA A 102 -4.59 2.95 2.66
N ASP A 103 -5.17 4.14 2.51
CA ASP A 103 -6.62 4.36 2.57
C ASP A 103 -7.35 3.59 1.48
N LYS A 104 -6.82 3.59 0.27
CA LYS A 104 -7.40 2.82 -0.84
C LYS A 104 -7.40 1.31 -0.56
N ILE A 105 -6.34 0.79 0.06
CA ILE A 105 -6.28 -0.62 0.45
C ILE A 105 -7.36 -0.95 1.49
N ILE A 106 -7.50 -0.10 2.52
CA ILE A 106 -8.51 -0.30 3.56
C ILE A 106 -9.90 -0.39 2.95
N HIS A 107 -10.25 0.56 2.09
CA HIS A 107 -11.56 0.58 1.42
C HIS A 107 -11.74 -0.59 0.46
N LYS A 108 -10.70 -0.98 -0.25
CA LYS A 108 -10.74 -2.15 -1.15
C LYS A 108 -11.01 -3.43 -0.39
N ILE A 109 -10.37 -3.64 0.75
CA ILE A 109 -10.59 -4.82 1.58
C ILE A 109 -12.02 -4.84 2.11
N GLU A 110 -12.56 -3.71 2.59
CA GLU A 110 -13.95 -3.64 3.04
C GLU A 110 -14.93 -3.99 1.91
N GLU A 111 -14.70 -3.48 0.71
CA GLU A 111 -15.50 -3.83 -0.46
C GLU A 111 -15.41 -5.33 -0.78
N MET A 112 -14.21 -5.89 -0.79
CA MET A 112 -13.99 -7.32 -1.09
C MET A 112 -14.68 -8.21 -0.08
N LYS A 113 -14.62 -7.89 1.21
CA LYS A 113 -15.28 -8.67 2.25
C LYS A 113 -16.80 -8.60 2.15
N ARG A 114 -17.35 -7.48 1.69
CA ARG A 114 -18.79 -7.30 1.54
C ARG A 114 -19.34 -7.98 0.30
N THR A 115 -18.61 -7.97 -0.81
CA THR A 115 -19.11 -8.41 -2.11
C THR A 115 -18.54 -9.74 -2.56
N GLY A 116 -17.41 -10.18 -2.00
CA GLY A 116 -16.73 -11.41 -2.39
C GLY A 116 -17.02 -12.56 -1.44
N GLU A 117 -16.71 -13.76 -1.92
CA GLU A 117 -16.77 -14.98 -1.13
C GLU A 117 -15.34 -15.50 -0.98
N TYR A 118 -14.81 -15.43 0.23
CA TYR A 118 -13.45 -15.87 0.56
C TYR A 118 -13.49 -16.86 1.70
N MET A 119 -12.58 -17.83 1.68
CA MET A 119 -12.40 -18.75 2.79
C MET A 119 -11.87 -17.97 4.01
N SER A 120 -12.15 -18.51 5.20
CA SER A 120 -11.78 -17.83 6.46
C SER A 120 -10.28 -17.51 6.59
N GLY A 121 -9.42 -18.37 6.05
CA GLY A 121 -7.97 -18.13 6.05
C GLY A 121 -7.58 -16.91 5.23
N THR A 122 -8.21 -16.72 4.07
CA THR A 122 -7.99 -15.53 3.23
C THR A 122 -8.56 -14.28 3.92
N VAL A 123 -9.75 -14.37 4.52
CA VAL A 123 -10.36 -13.26 5.27
C VAL A 123 -9.44 -12.82 6.41
N ALA A 124 -8.84 -13.77 7.14
CA ALA A 124 -7.91 -13.44 8.22
C ALA A 124 -6.69 -12.65 7.71
N LEU A 125 -6.17 -13.01 6.55
CA LEU A 125 -5.08 -12.25 5.91
C LEU A 125 -5.52 -10.85 5.51
N LEU A 126 -6.71 -10.72 4.93
CA LEU A 126 -7.27 -9.42 4.57
C LEU A 126 -7.43 -8.52 5.79
N ASP A 127 -7.95 -9.07 6.89
CA ASP A 127 -8.11 -8.33 8.14
C ASP A 127 -6.77 -7.87 8.71
N GLY A 128 -5.74 -8.71 8.66
CA GLY A 128 -4.40 -8.35 9.11
C GLY A 128 -3.77 -7.22 8.29
N ILE A 129 -3.95 -7.25 6.98
CA ILE A 129 -3.47 -6.20 6.07
C ILE A 129 -4.23 -4.90 6.32
N SER A 130 -5.54 -4.96 6.47
CA SER A 130 -6.36 -3.78 6.78
C SER A 130 -5.91 -3.12 8.08
N GLN A 131 -5.65 -3.90 9.13
CA GLN A 131 -5.14 -3.40 10.40
C GLN A 131 -3.79 -2.72 10.23
N LYS A 132 -2.88 -3.33 9.49
CA LYS A 132 -1.55 -2.77 9.20
C LYS A 132 -1.67 -1.41 8.49
N MET A 133 -2.55 -1.31 7.51
CA MET A 133 -2.77 -0.07 6.77
C MET A 133 -3.45 1.01 7.61
N LEU A 134 -4.35 0.63 8.52
CA LEU A 134 -4.94 1.57 9.48
C LEU A 134 -3.86 2.19 10.38
N VAL A 135 -2.94 1.39 10.88
CA VAL A 135 -1.83 1.88 11.72
C VAL A 135 -0.92 2.79 10.89
N ALA A 136 -0.58 2.39 9.67
CA ALA A 136 0.24 3.21 8.77
C ALA A 136 -0.42 4.57 8.49
N TYR A 137 -1.70 4.56 8.19
CA TYR A 137 -2.49 5.78 7.98
C TYR A 137 -2.42 6.70 9.21
N GLY A 138 -2.65 6.16 10.40
CA GLY A 138 -2.61 6.93 11.64
C GLY A 138 -1.24 7.50 11.96
N LEU A 139 -0.17 6.73 11.72
CA LEU A 139 1.20 7.19 11.92
C LEU A 139 1.52 8.37 11.01
N ILE A 140 1.14 8.28 9.73
CA ILE A 140 1.36 9.35 8.76
C ILE A 140 0.53 10.57 9.12
N ASP A 141 -0.76 10.36 9.41
CA ASP A 141 -1.67 11.45 9.73
C ASP A 141 -1.16 12.29 10.92
N ARG A 142 -0.72 11.63 11.98
CA ARG A 142 -0.13 12.33 13.13
C ARG A 142 1.17 13.04 12.78
N SER A 143 1.95 12.49 11.86
CA SER A 143 3.23 13.09 11.45
C SER A 143 3.02 14.39 10.66
N VAL A 144 1.95 14.49 9.87
CA VAL A 144 1.67 15.69 9.08
C VAL A 144 0.89 16.75 9.86
N ILE A 145 0.02 16.36 10.77
CA ILE A 145 -0.79 17.30 11.56
C ILE A 145 0.03 17.92 12.69
N ALA A 146 0.93 17.15 13.30
CA ALA A 146 1.76 17.61 14.41
C ALA A 146 2.88 18.58 14.00
N GLY A 147 3.03 18.81 12.71
CA GLY A 147 3.98 19.80 12.18
C GLY A 147 3.59 21.23 12.53
#